data_54cfcb7f93a865a504f3d8073fe126e6
#
_entry.id   54cfcb7f93a865a504f3d8073fe126e6
#
_cell.length_a   1.000
_cell.length_b   1.000
_cell.length_c   1.000
_cell.angle_alpha   90.00
_cell.angle_beta   90.00
_cell.angle_gamma   90.00
#
_symmetry.space_group_name_H-M   'P 1'
#
loop_
_entity.id
_entity.type
_entity.pdbx_description
1 polymer ?
#
loop_
_entity_poly.entity_id
_entity_poly.type
_entity_poly.pdbx_seq_one_letter_code
_entity_poly.pdbx_strand_id
1 'polypeptide(L)'
;MRYFLVVVMLLSSNVFAEVYKDYEPSEQFIQLTVVAVEPNYLDNYIVNLKKTWVRAMEIQKELGYVVDYGVFTSDNANSPNVWLTITYENMAAMQPSEEQYNKVNAELEKRYKETEDELNTIAKGYEEIRKMVDNQIINRVVFK
;
A
#
# COMPACT_ATOMS: atom_id res chain seq x y z
N MET A 1 63.64 25.82 24.97
CA MET A 1 62.34 25.87 24.21
C MET A 1 61.69 24.49 24.24
N ARG A 2 60.63 24.33 25.03
CA ARG A 2 59.90 23.03 25.17
C ARG A 2 58.69 23.11 24.26
N TYR A 3 58.63 22.29 23.21
CA TYR A 3 57.47 22.16 22.35
C TYR A 3 56.46 21.29 23.05
N PHE A 4 55.29 21.88 23.40
CA PHE A 4 54.16 21.16 23.95
C PHE A 4 53.34 20.65 22.75
N LEU A 5 53.41 19.33 22.52
CA LEU A 5 52.64 18.67 21.46
C LEU A 5 51.23 18.38 22.00
N VAL A 6 50.26 19.21 21.62
CA VAL A 6 48.84 18.96 21.95
C VAL A 6 48.30 17.92 20.98
N VAL A 7 48.15 16.69 21.43
CA VAL A 7 47.46 15.64 20.71
C VAL A 7 45.96 15.84 20.92
N VAL A 8 45.28 16.39 19.92
CA VAL A 8 43.83 16.43 19.89
C VAL A 8 43.32 15.05 19.50
N MET A 9 42.89 14.24 20.49
CA MET A 9 42.15 13.01 20.25
C MET A 9 40.78 13.40 19.74
N LEU A 10 40.56 13.26 18.43
CA LEU A 10 39.24 13.25 17.82
C LEU A 10 38.50 11.98 18.29
N LEU A 11 37.73 12.13 19.36
CA LEU A 11 36.72 11.13 19.75
C LEU A 11 35.64 11.10 18.64
N SER A 12 35.84 10.24 17.66
CA SER A 12 34.77 9.85 16.74
C SER A 12 33.71 9.10 17.56
N SER A 13 32.72 9.83 18.07
CA SER A 13 31.51 9.23 18.62
C SER A 13 30.82 8.48 17.50
N ASN A 14 30.95 7.17 17.45
CA ASN A 14 30.13 6.32 16.61
C ASN A 14 28.70 6.45 17.13
N VAL A 15 27.90 7.25 16.46
CA VAL A 15 26.45 7.32 16.71
C VAL A 15 25.85 6.07 16.08
N PHE A 16 25.63 5.05 16.88
CA PHE A 16 24.85 3.89 16.47
C PHE A 16 23.38 4.19 16.73
N ALA A 17 22.58 4.21 15.67
CA ALA A 17 21.13 4.28 15.82
C ALA A 17 20.61 2.98 16.45
N GLU A 18 19.73 3.10 17.45
CA GLU A 18 19.14 1.97 18.15
C GLU A 18 17.62 1.89 17.85
N VAL A 19 17.17 0.72 17.42
CA VAL A 19 15.74 0.41 17.27
C VAL A 19 15.06 0.49 18.65
N TYR A 20 13.85 1.03 18.71
CA TYR A 20 13.06 1.32 19.91
C TYR A 20 13.60 2.47 20.81
N LYS A 21 14.76 3.02 20.51
CA LYS A 21 15.29 4.17 21.20
C LYS A 21 15.22 5.44 20.35
N ASP A 22 15.74 5.38 19.13
CA ASP A 22 15.77 6.51 18.18
C ASP A 22 14.59 6.46 17.22
N TYR A 23 14.12 5.25 16.92
CA TYR A 23 12.94 5.00 16.08
C TYR A 23 12.31 3.65 16.42
N GLU A 24 11.09 3.46 15.98
CA GLU A 24 10.40 2.18 16.06
C GLU A 24 9.57 1.90 14.80
N PRO A 25 9.37 0.63 14.41
CA PRO A 25 8.38 0.28 13.39
C PRO A 25 6.97 0.53 13.92
N SER A 26 6.09 1.03 13.06
CA SER A 26 4.66 1.12 13.38
C SER A 26 4.07 -0.27 13.61
N GLU A 27 3.06 -0.38 14.46
CA GLU A 27 2.27 -1.61 14.60
C GLU A 27 1.44 -1.91 13.35
N GLN A 28 1.07 -0.86 12.60
CA GLN A 28 0.33 -0.97 11.34
C GLN A 28 1.25 -1.42 10.20
N PHE A 29 0.70 -2.28 9.34
CA PHE A 29 1.35 -2.75 8.14
C PHE A 29 0.62 -2.25 6.90
N ILE A 30 1.38 -1.96 5.85
CA ILE A 30 0.85 -1.47 4.58
C ILE A 30 1.19 -2.47 3.50
N GLN A 31 0.17 -3.02 2.84
CA GLN A 31 0.34 -3.72 1.59
C GLN A 31 0.42 -2.67 0.47
N LEU A 32 1.53 -2.67 -0.25
CA LEU A 32 1.79 -1.78 -1.37
C LEU A 32 1.81 -2.59 -2.66
N THR A 33 0.88 -2.29 -3.56
CA THR A 33 0.83 -2.86 -4.90
C THR A 33 1.25 -1.80 -5.91
N VAL A 34 2.23 -2.11 -6.73
CA VAL A 34 2.81 -1.22 -7.75
C VAL A 34 2.38 -1.69 -9.13
N VAL A 35 1.74 -0.81 -9.87
CA VAL A 35 1.14 -1.13 -11.18
C VAL A 35 1.67 -0.19 -12.25
N ALA A 36 1.97 -0.74 -13.40
CA ALA A 36 2.22 -0.02 -14.63
C ALA A 36 0.98 -0.11 -15.51
N VAL A 37 0.34 1.00 -15.75
CA VAL A 37 -0.82 1.12 -16.66
C VAL A 37 -0.36 1.84 -17.92
N GLU A 38 -0.79 1.35 -19.08
CA GLU A 38 -0.54 2.02 -20.35
C GLU A 38 -1.09 3.47 -20.30
N PRO A 39 -0.30 4.50 -20.64
CA PRO A 39 -0.66 5.90 -20.39
C PRO A 39 -2.02 6.33 -20.94
N ASN A 40 -2.37 5.84 -22.14
CA ASN A 40 -3.65 6.17 -22.78
C ASN A 40 -4.87 5.52 -22.10
N TYR A 41 -4.66 4.59 -21.18
CA TYR A 41 -5.72 3.85 -20.46
C TYR A 41 -5.78 4.17 -18.96
N LEU A 42 -4.95 5.09 -18.48
CA LEU A 42 -4.87 5.39 -17.05
C LEU A 42 -6.23 5.84 -16.48
N ASP A 43 -6.91 6.77 -17.14
CA ASP A 43 -8.23 7.26 -16.70
C ASP A 43 -9.27 6.13 -16.69
N ASN A 44 -9.30 5.32 -17.74
CA ASN A 44 -10.19 4.16 -17.83
C ASN A 44 -9.91 3.15 -16.72
N TYR A 45 -8.63 2.90 -16.44
CA TYR A 45 -8.21 2.02 -15.36
C TYR A 45 -8.70 2.52 -14.00
N ILE A 46 -8.51 3.81 -13.68
CA ILE A 46 -8.94 4.41 -12.40
C ILE A 46 -10.46 4.38 -12.24
N VAL A 47 -11.22 4.72 -13.31
CA VAL A 47 -12.69 4.67 -13.27
C VAL A 47 -13.20 3.23 -13.03
N ASN A 48 -12.59 2.25 -13.67
CA ASN A 48 -12.94 0.84 -13.50
C ASN A 48 -12.50 0.32 -12.11
N LEU A 49 -11.32 0.74 -11.62
CA LEU A 49 -10.84 0.40 -10.30
C LEU A 49 -11.82 0.86 -9.21
N LYS A 50 -12.49 2.00 -9.40
CA LYS A 50 -13.54 2.47 -8.49
C LYS A 50 -14.70 1.46 -8.39
N LYS A 51 -15.09 0.83 -9.50
CA LYS A 51 -16.20 -0.14 -9.52
C LYS A 51 -15.82 -1.50 -8.92
N THR A 52 -14.57 -1.84 -8.95
CA THR A 52 -14.05 -3.14 -8.49
C THR A 52 -13.39 -3.03 -7.12
N TRP A 53 -12.13 -2.70 -7.08
CA TRP A 53 -11.28 -2.72 -5.89
C TRP A 53 -11.69 -1.69 -4.83
N VAL A 54 -11.96 -0.42 -5.23
CA VAL A 54 -12.25 0.67 -4.29
C VAL A 54 -13.52 0.39 -3.49
N ARG A 55 -14.60 -0.07 -4.13
CA ARG A 55 -15.86 -0.43 -3.45
C ARG A 55 -15.64 -1.53 -2.41
N ALA A 56 -14.83 -2.53 -2.72
CA ALA A 56 -14.50 -3.57 -1.79
C ALA A 56 -13.67 -3.04 -0.59
N MET A 57 -12.74 -2.11 -0.85
CA MET A 57 -11.96 -1.47 0.21
C MET A 57 -12.81 -0.56 1.10
N GLU A 58 -13.75 0.20 0.55
CA GLU A 58 -14.72 1.00 1.31
C GLU A 58 -15.51 0.13 2.30
N ILE A 59 -16.04 -0.98 1.82
CA ILE A 59 -16.78 -1.92 2.67
C ILE A 59 -15.87 -2.54 3.74
N GLN A 60 -14.67 -2.97 3.38
CA GLN A 60 -13.72 -3.53 4.36
C GLN A 60 -13.33 -2.52 5.44
N LYS A 61 -13.16 -1.24 5.06
CA LYS A 61 -12.89 -0.15 6.00
C LYS A 61 -14.09 0.09 6.94
N GLU A 62 -15.31 0.14 6.41
CA GLU A 62 -16.53 0.26 7.20
C GLU A 62 -16.72 -0.91 8.19
N LEU A 63 -16.35 -2.11 7.79
CA LEU A 63 -16.41 -3.31 8.62
C LEU A 63 -15.24 -3.45 9.60
N GLY A 64 -14.26 -2.54 9.53
CA GLY A 64 -13.08 -2.56 10.40
C GLY A 64 -12.04 -3.62 10.04
N TYR A 65 -12.08 -4.19 8.84
CA TYR A 65 -11.10 -5.18 8.38
C TYR A 65 -9.81 -4.55 7.89
N VAL A 66 -9.87 -3.32 7.41
CA VAL A 66 -8.73 -2.48 7.05
C VAL A 66 -8.84 -1.12 7.73
N VAL A 67 -7.72 -0.53 8.05
CA VAL A 67 -7.66 0.82 8.67
C VAL A 67 -7.88 1.89 7.62
N ASP A 68 -7.20 1.75 6.49
CA ASP A 68 -7.26 2.70 5.38
C ASP A 68 -6.81 2.06 4.07
N TYR A 69 -7.12 2.71 2.96
CA TYR A 69 -6.62 2.36 1.64
C TYR A 69 -6.32 3.63 0.84
N GLY A 70 -5.49 3.51 -0.20
CA GLY A 70 -5.14 4.64 -1.07
C GLY A 70 -4.91 4.22 -2.50
N VAL A 71 -5.21 5.13 -3.42
CA VAL A 71 -4.88 5.04 -4.83
C VAL A 71 -4.05 6.27 -5.19
N PHE A 72 -2.84 6.06 -5.66
CA PHE A 72 -1.91 7.11 -6.05
C PHE A 72 -1.53 6.95 -7.51
N THR A 73 -1.39 8.05 -8.21
CA THR A 73 -0.98 8.08 -9.63
C THR A 73 0.19 9.01 -9.85
N SER A 74 0.92 8.78 -10.92
CA SER A 74 1.98 9.67 -11.39
C SER A 74 1.82 9.88 -12.89
N ASP A 75 2.11 11.09 -13.34
CA ASP A 75 2.11 11.45 -14.79
C ASP A 75 3.34 10.89 -15.53
N ASN A 76 4.16 10.09 -14.87
CA ASN A 76 5.34 9.50 -15.48
C ASN A 76 4.95 8.45 -16.52
N ALA A 77 5.26 8.72 -17.77
CA ALA A 77 5.00 7.81 -18.89
C ALA A 77 5.87 6.53 -18.87
N ASN A 78 6.94 6.53 -18.08
CA ASN A 78 7.91 5.43 -18.00
C ASN A 78 7.67 4.58 -16.74
N SER A 79 6.48 4.09 -16.54
CA SER A 79 6.07 3.08 -15.54
C SER A 79 7.05 2.80 -14.35
N PRO A 80 6.58 2.52 -13.14
CA PRO A 80 5.18 2.39 -12.75
C PRO A 80 4.50 3.75 -12.57
N ASN A 81 3.18 3.79 -12.69
CA ASN A 81 2.40 5.02 -12.61
C ASN A 81 1.17 4.94 -11.69
N VAL A 82 0.91 3.78 -11.10
CA VAL A 82 -0.16 3.59 -10.11
C VAL A 82 0.36 2.83 -8.90
N TRP A 83 0.00 3.29 -7.71
CA TRP A 83 0.27 2.62 -6.43
C TRP A 83 -1.03 2.46 -5.67
N LEU A 84 -1.29 1.23 -5.23
CA LEU A 84 -2.44 0.90 -4.37
C LEU A 84 -1.90 0.55 -3.00
N THR A 85 -2.51 1.10 -1.95
CA THR A 85 -2.14 0.78 -0.57
C THR A 85 -3.32 0.26 0.21
N ILE A 86 -3.10 -0.71 1.08
CA ILE A 86 -4.05 -1.16 2.10
C ILE A 86 -3.32 -1.12 3.44
N THR A 87 -3.85 -0.39 4.39
CA THR A 87 -3.30 -0.31 5.74
C THR A 87 -4.08 -1.23 6.67
N TYR A 88 -3.38 -2.14 7.33
CA TYR A 88 -3.91 -3.06 8.33
C TYR A 88 -3.44 -2.66 9.73
N GLU A 89 -4.27 -2.91 10.73
CA GLU A 89 -3.95 -2.59 12.12
C GLU A 89 -2.69 -3.33 12.64
N ASN A 90 -2.52 -4.57 12.18
CA ASN A 90 -1.36 -5.40 12.50
C ASN A 90 -1.21 -6.51 11.44
N MET A 91 -0.16 -7.32 11.55
CA MET A 91 0.11 -8.43 10.62
C MET A 91 -0.98 -9.51 10.64
N ALA A 92 -1.61 -9.76 11.78
CA ALA A 92 -2.67 -10.77 11.89
C ALA A 92 -3.95 -10.34 11.14
N ALA A 93 -4.24 -9.03 11.09
CA ALA A 93 -5.38 -8.49 10.36
C ALA A 93 -5.26 -8.65 8.82
N MET A 94 -4.05 -8.94 8.32
CA MET A 94 -3.84 -9.22 6.89
C MET A 94 -4.32 -10.61 6.48
N GLN A 95 -4.61 -11.49 7.43
CA GLN A 95 -5.07 -12.85 7.15
C GLN A 95 -6.56 -12.82 6.77
N PRO A 96 -6.93 -13.12 5.52
CA PRO A 96 -8.34 -13.17 5.14
C PRO A 96 -9.04 -14.36 5.81
N SER A 97 -10.35 -14.19 6.09
CA SER A 97 -11.21 -15.29 6.53
C SER A 97 -12.38 -15.46 5.56
N GLU A 98 -12.93 -16.68 5.50
CA GLU A 98 -14.13 -16.98 4.70
C GLU A 98 -15.33 -16.12 5.13
N GLU A 99 -15.47 -15.90 6.44
CA GLU A 99 -16.53 -15.05 6.99
C GLU A 99 -16.42 -13.60 6.49
N GLN A 100 -15.21 -13.03 6.55
CA GLN A 100 -14.95 -11.67 6.04
C GLN A 100 -15.23 -11.56 4.55
N TYR A 101 -14.77 -12.54 3.77
CA TYR A 101 -15.00 -12.60 2.33
C TYR A 101 -16.51 -12.61 2.00
N ASN A 102 -17.26 -13.52 2.63
CA ASN A 102 -18.70 -13.65 2.42
C ASN A 102 -19.46 -12.38 2.81
N LYS A 103 -19.06 -11.72 3.89
CA LYS A 103 -19.69 -10.49 4.37
C LYS A 103 -19.44 -9.30 3.45
N VAL A 104 -18.22 -9.17 2.92
CA VAL A 104 -17.88 -8.13 1.94
C VAL A 104 -18.68 -8.34 0.65
N ASN A 105 -18.76 -9.57 0.14
CA ASN A 105 -19.53 -9.88 -1.06
C ASN A 105 -21.02 -9.61 -0.89
N ALA A 106 -21.61 -10.00 0.23
CA ALA A 106 -23.01 -9.71 0.52
C ALA A 106 -23.31 -8.20 0.55
N GLU A 107 -22.40 -7.39 1.09
CA GLU A 107 -22.55 -5.93 1.07
C GLU A 107 -22.34 -5.34 -0.33
N LEU A 108 -21.42 -5.89 -1.14
CA LEU A 108 -21.25 -5.49 -2.53
C LEU A 108 -22.53 -5.75 -3.34
N GLU A 109 -23.10 -6.95 -3.29
CA GLU A 109 -24.33 -7.33 -3.99
C GLU A 109 -25.53 -6.46 -3.56
N LYS A 110 -25.62 -6.14 -2.27
CA LYS A 110 -26.68 -5.29 -1.74
C LYS A 110 -26.61 -3.85 -2.23
N ARG A 111 -25.41 -3.30 -2.35
CA ARG A 111 -25.18 -1.87 -2.65
C ARG A 111 -25.04 -1.57 -4.13
N TYR A 112 -24.57 -2.53 -4.93
CA TYR A 112 -24.23 -2.32 -6.33
C TYR A 112 -24.96 -3.30 -7.22
N LYS A 113 -25.26 -2.86 -8.43
CA LYS A 113 -26.13 -3.60 -9.37
C LYS A 113 -25.37 -4.31 -10.48
N GLU A 114 -24.05 -4.07 -10.54
CA GLU A 114 -23.20 -4.72 -11.54
C GLU A 114 -23.21 -6.22 -11.32
N THR A 115 -23.41 -6.96 -12.41
CA THR A 115 -23.39 -8.42 -12.40
C THR A 115 -21.94 -8.92 -12.23
N GLU A 116 -21.80 -10.16 -11.76
CA GLU A 116 -20.50 -10.82 -11.69
C GLU A 116 -19.81 -10.87 -13.07
N ASP A 117 -20.57 -11.08 -14.14
CA ASP A 117 -20.06 -11.10 -15.52
C ASP A 117 -19.53 -9.74 -15.97
N GLU A 118 -20.18 -8.63 -15.59
CA GLU A 118 -19.69 -7.28 -15.87
C GLU A 118 -18.39 -6.99 -15.12
N LEU A 119 -18.32 -7.35 -13.85
CA LEU A 119 -17.10 -7.18 -13.05
C LEU A 119 -15.94 -8.06 -13.56
N ASN A 120 -16.23 -9.29 -13.96
CA ASN A 120 -15.26 -10.20 -14.58
C ASN A 120 -14.75 -9.66 -15.92
N THR A 121 -15.62 -9.04 -16.71
CA THR A 121 -15.23 -8.40 -17.97
C THR A 121 -14.28 -7.23 -17.74
N ILE A 122 -14.56 -6.39 -16.74
CA ILE A 122 -13.65 -5.31 -16.33
C ILE A 122 -12.30 -5.88 -15.87
N ALA A 123 -12.32 -6.91 -15.02
CA ALA A 123 -11.09 -7.52 -14.49
C ALA A 123 -10.21 -8.15 -15.58
N LYS A 124 -10.81 -8.82 -16.57
CA LYS A 124 -10.10 -9.35 -17.75
C LYS A 124 -9.47 -8.24 -18.57
N GLY A 125 -10.19 -7.13 -18.78
CA GLY A 125 -9.67 -5.96 -19.49
C GLY A 125 -8.40 -5.36 -18.85
N TYR A 126 -8.19 -5.55 -17.55
CA TYR A 126 -6.97 -5.09 -16.90
C TYR A 126 -5.70 -5.80 -17.39
N GLU A 127 -5.79 -7.06 -17.78
CA GLU A 127 -4.63 -7.83 -18.27
C GLU A 127 -4.04 -7.22 -19.54
N GLU A 128 -4.85 -6.55 -20.35
CA GLU A 128 -4.45 -5.94 -21.62
C GLU A 128 -3.77 -4.57 -21.42
N ILE A 129 -4.12 -3.84 -20.35
CA ILE A 129 -3.73 -2.44 -20.18
C ILE A 129 -2.80 -2.20 -19.01
N ARG A 130 -2.53 -3.22 -18.16
CA ARG A 130 -1.66 -3.07 -16.98
C ARG A 130 -0.70 -4.23 -16.82
N LYS A 131 0.40 -3.93 -16.14
CA LYS A 131 1.34 -4.91 -15.62
C LYS A 131 1.48 -4.73 -14.12
N MET A 132 1.34 -5.81 -13.36
CA MET A 132 1.72 -5.82 -11.95
C MET A 132 3.25 -5.78 -11.87
N VAL A 133 3.79 -4.72 -11.27
CA VAL A 133 5.24 -4.51 -11.18
C VAL A 133 5.79 -5.09 -9.90
N ASP A 134 5.09 -4.84 -8.78
CA ASP A 134 5.53 -5.29 -7.46
C ASP A 134 4.36 -5.40 -6.48
N ASN A 135 4.55 -6.19 -5.42
CA ASN A 135 3.63 -6.29 -4.30
C ASN A 135 4.45 -6.52 -3.04
N GLN A 136 4.46 -5.55 -2.14
CA GLN A 136 5.29 -5.54 -0.94
C GLN A 136 4.44 -5.31 0.30
N ILE A 137 4.93 -5.84 1.42
CA ILE A 137 4.49 -5.43 2.75
C ILE A 137 5.54 -4.46 3.28
N ILE A 138 5.13 -3.24 3.55
CA ILE A 138 5.99 -2.19 4.09
C ILE A 138 5.50 -1.77 5.47
N ASN A 139 6.39 -1.19 6.25
CA ASN A 139 6.08 -0.69 7.56
C ASN A 139 6.56 0.77 7.70
N ARG A 140 5.78 1.57 8.38
CA ARG A 140 6.14 2.97 8.65
C ARG A 140 7.15 3.02 9.79
N VAL A 141 8.21 3.78 9.60
CA VAL A 141 9.16 4.12 10.68
C VAL A 141 8.64 5.35 11.43
N VAL A 142 8.58 5.24 12.75
CA VAL A 142 8.20 6.32 13.67
C VAL A 142 9.46 6.77 14.41
N PHE A 143 9.86 8.02 14.23
CA PHE A 143 10.99 8.61 14.95
C PHE A 143 10.53 9.11 16.34
N LYS A 144 11.41 8.95 17.32
CA LYS A 144 11.21 9.39 18.72
C LYS A 144 11.88 10.73 19.01
#